data_3716c232e834ae8b1494c83af6418541
#
_entry.id   3716c232e834ae8b1494c83af6418541
#
_cell.length_a   1.000
_cell.length_b   1.000
_cell.length_c   1.000
_cell.angle_alpha   90.00
_cell.angle_beta   90.00
_cell.angle_gamma   90.00
#
_symmetry.space_group_name_H-M   'P 1'
#
loop_
_entity.id
_entity.type
_entity.pdbx_description
1 polymer ?
#
loop_
_entity_poly.entity_id
_entity_poly.type
_entity_poly.pdbx_seq_one_letter_code
_entity_poly.pdbx_strand_id
1 'polypeptide(L)'
;KLHIGCAITVTGTIIKSEGAGQDFELKVKSIKLEGDCPEDYPIQPKRHSNEFLREMAYLRPRTNLFNAVFRVRSVAAYAIHNYFQSRNYIYVHTPLLTTADCEGSDQMFKVTTLNLNNLPLTEDKRVDMSKDLFGKLAFITGSGQLHGEAFAMAYKKIYTFGPTFRTENSNTKTHANEFWMIEPEIAFCDLAGLMDIEEEMLKYIVSYVLERCSDEIDFFDKFVSKGLREKLEKLVSSHFTRITHHEAVDILLKADKKWEFTPSYEDDIAKEHEKYITEYFNGPVFITDWPKDIKAWYMKVNDDGKTVAAVDLEVPGAGELIGGSQRETNINVLEERMSELGVDKSAVDWYVNLRKFGGCYHSGFGMGFERLIIYLTGVENIRDVIPFPRTPGNCEF
;
A
#
# COMPACT_ATOMS: atom_id res chain seq x y z
N LYS A 1 44.28 0.54 -11.57
CA LYS A 1 43.90 0.50 -10.14
C LYS A 1 42.39 0.42 -10.06
N LEU A 2 41.81 -0.51 -9.30
CA LEU A 2 40.39 -0.61 -9.12
C LEU A 2 39.97 0.31 -7.98
N HIS A 3 38.89 1.07 -8.20
CA HIS A 3 38.23 1.93 -7.20
C HIS A 3 36.87 1.38 -6.81
N ILE A 4 36.35 1.81 -5.68
CA ILE A 4 34.98 1.50 -5.29
C ILE A 4 34.02 2.08 -6.33
N GLY A 5 33.01 1.30 -6.73
CA GLY A 5 32.05 1.69 -7.75
C GLY A 5 32.44 1.30 -9.18
N CYS A 6 33.64 0.83 -9.44
CA CYS A 6 34.02 0.29 -10.75
C CYS A 6 33.17 -0.91 -11.14
N ALA A 7 32.82 -1.00 -12.43
CA ALA A 7 32.22 -2.19 -13.02
C ALA A 7 33.34 -3.10 -13.56
N ILE A 8 33.34 -4.37 -13.14
CA ILE A 8 34.40 -5.33 -13.51
C ILE A 8 33.79 -6.66 -13.95
N THR A 9 34.45 -7.30 -14.91
CA THR A 9 34.24 -8.73 -15.22
C THR A 9 35.41 -9.51 -14.62
N VAL A 10 35.08 -10.54 -13.82
CA VAL A 10 36.07 -11.38 -13.16
C VAL A 10 35.94 -12.81 -13.64
N THR A 11 37.02 -13.43 -14.04
CA THR A 11 37.13 -14.85 -14.34
C THR A 11 37.97 -15.53 -13.27
N GLY A 12 37.46 -16.63 -12.71
CA GLY A 12 38.16 -17.34 -11.64
C GLY A 12 37.55 -18.71 -11.34
N THR A 13 38.00 -19.31 -10.24
CA THR A 13 37.50 -20.59 -9.75
C THR A 13 36.82 -20.35 -8.40
N ILE A 14 35.61 -20.85 -8.24
CA ILE A 14 34.90 -20.84 -6.96
C ILE A 14 35.58 -21.83 -6.04
N ILE A 15 35.99 -21.40 -4.86
CA ILE A 15 36.61 -22.19 -3.82
C ILE A 15 35.86 -21.99 -2.50
N LYS A 16 35.97 -22.93 -1.57
CA LYS A 16 35.44 -22.75 -0.21
C LYS A 16 36.16 -21.58 0.46
N SER A 17 35.39 -20.67 1.07
CA SER A 17 35.98 -19.52 1.77
C SER A 17 36.58 -19.95 3.09
N GLU A 18 37.76 -19.38 3.42
CA GLU A 18 38.36 -19.45 4.76
C GLU A 18 37.90 -18.27 5.64
N GLY A 19 37.22 -17.29 5.05
CA GLY A 19 36.70 -16.09 5.73
C GLY A 19 35.41 -16.35 6.48
N ALA A 20 35.23 -15.71 7.62
CA ALA A 20 34.00 -15.79 8.38
C ALA A 20 32.86 -15.05 7.63
N GLY A 21 31.68 -15.66 7.58
CA GLY A 21 30.48 -15.03 7.04
C GLY A 21 30.22 -15.21 5.56
N GLN A 22 30.96 -16.08 4.87
CA GLN A 22 30.70 -16.51 3.49
C GLN A 22 31.15 -17.95 3.27
N ASP A 23 30.38 -18.70 2.47
CA ASP A 23 30.67 -20.11 2.18
C ASP A 23 31.71 -20.27 1.06
N PHE A 24 31.70 -19.37 0.12
CA PHE A 24 32.52 -19.43 -1.09
C PHE A 24 33.21 -18.10 -1.37
N GLU A 25 34.35 -18.18 -2.05
CA GLU A 25 35.05 -17.05 -2.62
C GLU A 25 35.53 -17.36 -4.04
N LEU A 26 35.77 -16.31 -4.82
CA LEU A 26 36.28 -16.44 -6.19
C LEU A 26 37.80 -16.23 -6.24
N LYS A 27 38.55 -17.33 -6.43
CA LYS A 27 39.97 -17.24 -6.71
C LYS A 27 40.19 -16.69 -8.12
N VAL A 28 40.55 -15.42 -8.18
CA VAL A 28 40.60 -14.65 -9.44
C VAL A 28 41.73 -15.13 -10.33
N LYS A 29 41.46 -15.35 -11.63
CA LYS A 29 42.44 -15.62 -12.70
C LYS A 29 42.68 -14.37 -13.55
N SER A 30 41.61 -13.61 -13.86
CA SER A 30 41.73 -12.37 -14.62
C SER A 30 40.64 -11.39 -14.23
N ILE A 31 40.89 -10.12 -14.35
CA ILE A 31 39.95 -9.00 -14.14
C ILE A 31 39.99 -8.12 -15.38
N LYS A 32 38.80 -7.80 -15.90
CA LYS A 32 38.59 -6.80 -16.95
C LYS A 32 37.82 -5.62 -16.36
N LEU A 33 38.33 -4.41 -16.49
CA LEU A 33 37.62 -3.20 -16.16
C LEU A 33 36.64 -2.88 -17.29
N GLU A 34 35.34 -2.89 -16.98
CA GLU A 34 34.25 -2.55 -17.92
C GLU A 34 33.85 -1.08 -17.81
N GLY A 35 33.87 -0.52 -16.60
CA GLY A 35 33.59 0.87 -16.33
C GLY A 35 34.38 1.37 -15.15
N ASP A 36 35.14 2.46 -15.36
CA ASP A 36 35.92 3.11 -14.30
C ASP A 36 35.01 3.93 -13.38
N CYS A 37 35.47 4.22 -12.18
CA CYS A 37 34.80 5.03 -11.21
C CYS A 37 35.80 6.01 -10.58
N PRO A 38 35.47 7.32 -10.55
CA PRO A 38 36.37 8.31 -9.97
C PRO A 38 36.50 8.15 -8.45
N GLU A 39 37.58 8.70 -7.87
CA GLU A 39 37.85 8.58 -6.44
C GLU A 39 36.85 9.33 -5.54
N ASP A 40 36.14 10.30 -6.10
CA ASP A 40 35.08 11.08 -5.41
C ASP A 40 33.70 10.40 -5.42
N TYR A 41 33.63 9.11 -5.78
CA TYR A 41 32.38 8.33 -5.67
C TYR A 41 31.73 8.49 -4.29
N PRO A 42 30.48 8.96 -4.21
CA PRO A 42 29.91 9.43 -2.94
C PRO A 42 29.63 8.33 -1.92
N ILE A 43 29.39 7.08 -2.38
CA ILE A 43 29.12 5.94 -1.49
C ILE A 43 30.44 5.26 -1.14
N GLN A 44 31.06 5.72 -0.07
CA GLN A 44 32.32 5.21 0.44
C GLN A 44 32.08 4.02 1.41
N PRO A 45 33.13 3.19 1.75
CA PRO A 45 33.01 2.05 2.66
C PRO A 45 32.89 2.51 4.14
N LYS A 46 31.85 3.27 4.42
CA LYS A 46 31.46 3.75 5.75
C LYS A 46 29.94 3.75 5.88
N ARG A 47 29.44 3.87 7.10
CA ARG A 47 28.01 4.03 7.32
C ARG A 47 27.53 5.38 6.77
N HIS A 48 26.48 5.35 5.96
CA HIS A 48 25.75 6.53 5.49
C HIS A 48 24.37 6.58 6.13
N SER A 49 23.84 7.78 6.38
CA SER A 49 22.45 7.93 6.81
C SER A 49 21.50 7.71 5.64
N ASN A 50 20.25 7.32 5.94
CA ASN A 50 19.23 7.15 4.90
C ASN A 50 18.89 8.48 4.24
N GLU A 51 18.92 9.60 4.99
CA GLU A 51 18.73 10.96 4.46
C GLU A 51 19.73 11.28 3.36
N PHE A 52 21.01 11.07 3.63
CA PHE A 52 22.09 11.26 2.63
C PHE A 52 21.87 10.36 1.39
N LEU A 53 21.47 9.11 1.60
CA LEU A 53 21.24 8.17 0.49
C LEU A 53 19.98 8.50 -0.32
N ARG A 54 19.00 9.23 0.24
CA ARG A 54 17.85 9.76 -0.51
C ARG A 54 18.24 10.82 -1.52
N GLU A 55 19.26 11.64 -1.21
CA GLU A 55 19.77 12.67 -2.13
C GLU A 55 20.40 12.08 -3.39
N MET A 56 20.76 10.80 -3.35
CA MET A 56 21.29 10.04 -4.48
C MET A 56 20.56 8.72 -4.68
N ALA A 57 19.23 8.79 -4.80
CA ALA A 57 18.37 7.63 -4.93
C ALA A 57 18.79 6.67 -6.06
N TYR A 58 19.40 7.19 -7.14
CA TYR A 58 19.92 6.42 -8.27
C TYR A 58 21.17 5.57 -7.94
N LEU A 59 21.88 5.85 -6.85
CA LEU A 59 23.05 5.09 -6.41
C LEU A 59 22.76 4.19 -5.19
N ARG A 60 21.77 4.55 -4.36
CA ARG A 60 21.52 3.84 -3.10
C ARG A 60 21.23 2.35 -3.23
N PRO A 61 20.70 1.80 -4.37
CA PRO A 61 20.55 0.35 -4.55
C PRO A 61 21.86 -0.44 -4.46
N ARG A 62 23.00 0.23 -4.60
CA ARG A 62 24.34 -0.38 -4.46
C ARG A 62 24.76 -0.61 -3.00
N THR A 63 23.99 -0.09 -2.02
CA THR A 63 24.24 -0.32 -0.59
C THR A 63 23.54 -1.58 -0.11
N ASN A 64 24.07 -2.21 0.94
CA ASN A 64 23.51 -3.45 1.47
C ASN A 64 22.05 -3.31 1.90
N LEU A 65 21.69 -2.20 2.58
CA LEU A 65 20.33 -1.96 3.04
C LEU A 65 19.35 -1.89 1.86
N PHE A 66 19.61 -1.03 0.88
CA PHE A 66 18.68 -0.83 -0.23
C PHE A 66 18.68 -2.00 -1.23
N ASN A 67 19.81 -2.70 -1.36
CA ASN A 67 19.84 -3.95 -2.11
C ASN A 67 18.89 -4.99 -1.49
N ALA A 68 18.94 -5.17 -0.18
CA ALA A 68 18.05 -6.08 0.54
C ALA A 68 16.57 -5.62 0.45
N VAL A 69 16.28 -4.33 0.67
CA VAL A 69 14.91 -3.78 0.57
C VAL A 69 14.30 -4.05 -0.80
N PHE A 70 15.02 -3.73 -1.89
CA PHE A 70 14.45 -3.88 -3.23
C PHE A 70 14.38 -5.34 -3.70
N ARG A 71 15.21 -6.24 -3.15
CA ARG A 71 15.04 -7.69 -3.34
C ARG A 71 13.75 -8.18 -2.69
N VAL A 72 13.52 -7.82 -1.42
CA VAL A 72 12.27 -8.17 -0.72
C VAL A 72 11.07 -7.57 -1.44
N ARG A 73 11.14 -6.30 -1.86
CA ARG A 73 10.07 -5.65 -2.64
C ARG A 73 9.73 -6.44 -3.92
N SER A 74 10.75 -6.87 -4.67
CA SER A 74 10.57 -7.66 -5.89
C SER A 74 9.92 -9.01 -5.63
N VAL A 75 10.38 -9.73 -4.61
CA VAL A 75 9.85 -11.05 -4.25
C VAL A 75 8.42 -10.94 -3.69
N ALA A 76 8.13 -9.93 -2.87
CA ALA A 76 6.78 -9.68 -2.37
C ALA A 76 5.80 -9.35 -3.50
N ALA A 77 6.19 -8.56 -4.50
CA ALA A 77 5.36 -8.29 -5.67
C ALA A 77 5.03 -9.57 -6.46
N TYR A 78 6.02 -10.44 -6.65
CA TYR A 78 5.78 -11.75 -7.26
C TYR A 78 4.85 -12.64 -6.41
N ALA A 79 5.04 -12.66 -5.09
CA ALA A 79 4.18 -13.43 -4.18
C ALA A 79 2.72 -12.98 -4.26
N ILE A 80 2.46 -11.67 -4.36
CA ILE A 80 1.11 -11.11 -4.55
C ILE A 80 0.49 -11.65 -5.84
N HIS A 81 1.17 -11.53 -6.98
CA HIS A 81 0.67 -12.05 -8.24
C HIS A 81 0.44 -13.57 -8.18
N ASN A 82 1.37 -14.31 -7.57
CA ASN A 82 1.25 -15.76 -7.45
C ASN A 82 0.06 -16.17 -6.56
N TYR A 83 -0.17 -15.47 -5.46
CA TYR A 83 -1.33 -15.71 -4.59
C TYR A 83 -2.64 -15.60 -5.37
N PHE A 84 -2.85 -14.48 -6.05
CA PHE A 84 -4.10 -14.22 -6.76
C PHE A 84 -4.26 -15.11 -8.00
N GLN A 85 -3.22 -15.23 -8.84
CA GLN A 85 -3.28 -16.01 -10.08
C GLN A 85 -3.51 -17.51 -9.81
N SER A 86 -2.86 -18.08 -8.80
CA SER A 86 -3.06 -19.50 -8.43
C SER A 86 -4.47 -19.79 -7.90
N ARG A 87 -5.23 -18.76 -7.51
CA ARG A 87 -6.62 -18.83 -7.01
C ARG A 87 -7.65 -18.37 -8.04
N ASN A 88 -7.25 -18.28 -9.31
CA ASN A 88 -8.10 -17.88 -10.46
C ASN A 88 -8.67 -16.45 -10.32
N TYR A 89 -7.93 -15.51 -9.76
CA TYR A 89 -8.24 -14.10 -9.87
C TYR A 89 -7.76 -13.55 -11.21
N ILE A 90 -8.52 -12.67 -11.81
CA ILE A 90 -8.12 -11.95 -13.02
C ILE A 90 -7.40 -10.68 -12.64
N TYR A 91 -6.19 -10.47 -13.14
CA TYR A 91 -5.46 -9.20 -12.98
C TYR A 91 -6.01 -8.15 -13.94
N VAL A 92 -6.49 -7.06 -13.44
CA VAL A 92 -7.11 -5.98 -14.23
C VAL A 92 -6.28 -4.72 -14.16
N HIS A 93 -5.98 -4.15 -15.32
CA HIS A 93 -5.38 -2.81 -15.43
C HIS A 93 -6.48 -1.76 -15.51
N THR A 94 -6.81 -1.18 -14.38
CA THR A 94 -7.75 -0.05 -14.32
C THR A 94 -7.08 1.24 -14.78
N PRO A 95 -7.84 2.22 -15.32
CA PRO A 95 -7.24 3.43 -15.85
C PRO A 95 -6.61 4.28 -14.74
N LEU A 96 -5.42 4.81 -15.01
CA LEU A 96 -4.78 5.78 -14.14
C LEU A 96 -5.35 7.19 -14.33
N LEU A 97 -5.79 7.52 -15.56
CA LEU A 97 -6.47 8.78 -15.85
C LEU A 97 -7.97 8.58 -15.69
N THR A 98 -8.60 9.37 -14.85
CA THR A 98 -10.01 9.22 -14.49
C THR A 98 -10.70 10.57 -14.29
N THR A 99 -12.01 10.56 -14.36
CA THR A 99 -12.85 11.69 -13.94
C THR A 99 -13.61 11.39 -12.64
N ALA A 100 -13.47 10.16 -12.09
CA ALA A 100 -14.14 9.71 -10.89
C ALA A 100 -13.20 9.79 -9.68
N ASP A 101 -13.67 10.44 -8.61
CA ASP A 101 -13.04 10.41 -7.30
C ASP A 101 -13.63 9.26 -6.49
N CYS A 102 -12.84 8.20 -6.26
CA CYS A 102 -13.26 7.03 -5.48
C CYS A 102 -13.51 7.40 -4.02
N GLU A 103 -12.61 8.16 -3.43
CA GLU A 103 -12.65 8.47 -1.99
C GLU A 103 -13.50 9.70 -1.67
N GLY A 104 -13.87 10.52 -2.68
CA GLY A 104 -14.60 11.76 -2.48
C GLY A 104 -13.80 12.83 -1.70
N SER A 105 -12.47 12.76 -1.77
CA SER A 105 -11.58 13.55 -0.91
C SER A 105 -11.07 14.84 -1.55
N ASP A 106 -11.37 15.11 -2.82
CA ASP A 106 -10.78 16.21 -3.63
C ASP A 106 -9.22 16.20 -3.67
N GLN A 107 -8.60 15.11 -3.23
CA GLN A 107 -7.15 14.97 -3.09
C GLN A 107 -6.51 14.27 -4.29
N MET A 108 -6.95 14.58 -5.49
CA MET A 108 -6.40 14.01 -6.72
C MET A 108 -5.52 15.01 -7.49
N PHE A 109 -4.43 14.51 -8.07
CA PHE A 109 -3.63 15.29 -9.01
C PHE A 109 -4.44 15.59 -10.27
N LYS A 110 -4.54 16.86 -10.61
CA LYS A 110 -5.18 17.30 -11.85
C LYS A 110 -4.25 17.08 -13.04
N VAL A 111 -4.81 16.58 -14.14
CA VAL A 111 -4.09 16.36 -15.40
C VAL A 111 -4.63 17.30 -16.44
N THR A 112 -3.74 18.06 -17.09
CA THR A 112 -4.11 18.99 -18.15
C THR A 112 -3.01 19.10 -19.21
N THR A 113 -3.40 19.28 -20.45
CA THR A 113 -2.53 19.62 -21.57
C THR A 113 -2.61 21.09 -21.95
N LEU A 114 -3.43 21.87 -21.24
CA LEU A 114 -3.55 23.31 -21.47
C LEU A 114 -2.23 24.03 -21.12
N ASN A 115 -1.93 25.08 -21.88
CA ASN A 115 -0.79 25.93 -21.57
C ASN A 115 -1.09 26.76 -20.32
N LEU A 116 -0.45 26.46 -19.20
CA LEU A 116 -0.66 27.13 -17.92
C LEU A 116 -0.32 28.65 -17.96
N ASN A 117 0.51 29.09 -18.90
CA ASN A 117 0.83 30.51 -19.10
C ASN A 117 -0.20 31.28 -19.96
N ASN A 118 -1.11 30.54 -20.61
CA ASN A 118 -2.15 31.13 -21.46
C ASN A 118 -3.37 30.20 -21.49
N LEU A 119 -4.12 30.22 -20.40
CA LEU A 119 -5.32 29.38 -20.24
C LEU A 119 -6.47 29.90 -21.09
N PRO A 120 -7.17 29.03 -21.84
CA PRO A 120 -8.45 29.42 -22.47
C PRO A 120 -9.48 29.64 -21.36
N LEU A 121 -10.24 30.73 -21.49
CA LEU A 121 -11.27 31.09 -20.52
C LEU A 121 -12.66 31.09 -21.17
N THR A 122 -13.66 30.70 -20.39
CA THR A 122 -15.08 30.88 -20.69
C THR A 122 -15.47 32.33 -20.52
N GLU A 123 -16.70 32.71 -20.96
CA GLU A 123 -17.26 34.04 -20.75
C GLU A 123 -17.27 34.47 -19.27
N ASP A 124 -17.46 33.51 -18.36
CA ASP A 124 -17.45 33.71 -16.89
C ASP A 124 -16.03 33.75 -16.29
N LYS A 125 -14.99 33.85 -17.14
CA LYS A 125 -13.57 33.89 -16.73
C LYS A 125 -13.08 32.64 -15.96
N ARG A 126 -13.72 31.50 -16.16
CA ARG A 126 -13.25 30.21 -15.69
C ARG A 126 -12.41 29.54 -16.76
N VAL A 127 -11.53 28.59 -16.35
CA VAL A 127 -10.78 27.78 -17.32
C VAL A 127 -11.75 26.98 -18.18
N ASP A 128 -11.64 27.12 -19.51
CA ASP A 128 -12.45 26.36 -20.46
C ASP A 128 -11.88 24.96 -20.66
N MET A 129 -12.30 24.02 -19.81
CA MET A 129 -11.87 22.64 -19.86
C MET A 129 -12.32 21.91 -21.13
N SER A 130 -13.27 22.45 -21.90
CA SER A 130 -13.66 21.86 -23.20
C SER A 130 -12.53 21.92 -24.25
N LYS A 131 -11.53 22.77 -24.03
CA LYS A 131 -10.33 22.91 -24.85
C LYS A 131 -9.19 21.98 -24.45
N ASP A 132 -9.32 21.28 -23.33
CA ASP A 132 -8.33 20.29 -22.91
C ASP A 132 -8.49 18.98 -23.68
N LEU A 133 -7.48 18.09 -23.60
CA LEU A 133 -7.39 16.84 -24.36
C LEU A 133 -8.65 15.97 -24.23
N PHE A 134 -9.20 15.84 -23.02
CA PHE A 134 -10.40 15.03 -22.76
C PHE A 134 -11.71 15.83 -22.82
N GLY A 135 -11.66 17.11 -23.13
CA GLY A 135 -12.84 17.99 -23.13
C GLY A 135 -13.48 18.22 -21.75
N LYS A 136 -12.81 17.80 -20.70
CA LYS A 136 -13.23 17.91 -19.29
C LYS A 136 -12.04 17.74 -18.35
N LEU A 137 -12.22 18.13 -17.08
CA LEU A 137 -11.20 17.95 -16.05
C LEU A 137 -10.92 16.45 -15.83
N ALA A 138 -9.65 16.08 -15.86
CA ALA A 138 -9.17 14.74 -15.58
C ALA A 138 -8.18 14.75 -14.41
N PHE A 139 -8.03 13.60 -13.78
CA PHE A 139 -7.19 13.40 -12.61
C PHE A 139 -6.35 12.13 -12.76
N ILE A 140 -5.32 12.00 -11.92
CA ILE A 140 -4.63 10.71 -11.71
C ILE A 140 -5.30 10.01 -10.53
N THR A 141 -5.63 8.73 -10.70
CA THR A 141 -6.44 7.95 -9.76
C THR A 141 -5.78 7.77 -8.39
N GLY A 142 -6.60 7.81 -7.34
CA GLY A 142 -6.22 7.39 -5.98
C GLY A 142 -6.56 5.93 -5.65
N SER A 143 -7.28 5.21 -6.55
CA SER A 143 -7.69 3.82 -6.36
C SER A 143 -8.21 3.21 -7.66
N GLY A 144 -7.97 1.92 -7.87
CA GLY A 144 -8.55 1.13 -8.95
C GLY A 144 -9.90 0.50 -8.63
N GLN A 145 -10.43 0.69 -7.43
CA GLN A 145 -11.59 -0.01 -6.89
C GLN A 145 -12.84 0.10 -7.77
N LEU A 146 -13.31 1.31 -8.06
CA LEU A 146 -14.60 1.50 -8.75
C LEU A 146 -14.62 0.79 -10.12
N HIS A 147 -13.54 0.90 -10.88
CA HIS A 147 -13.40 0.21 -12.16
C HIS A 147 -13.21 -1.30 -11.98
N GLY A 148 -12.51 -1.71 -10.91
CA GLY A 148 -12.33 -3.11 -10.52
C GLY A 148 -13.66 -3.81 -10.23
N GLU A 149 -14.58 -3.15 -9.54
CA GLU A 149 -15.92 -3.70 -9.25
C GLU A 149 -16.71 -4.05 -10.52
N ALA A 150 -16.58 -3.26 -11.59
CA ALA A 150 -17.21 -3.58 -12.87
C ALA A 150 -16.72 -4.92 -13.44
N PHE A 151 -15.43 -5.21 -13.30
CA PHE A 151 -14.84 -6.48 -13.73
C PHE A 151 -15.21 -7.62 -12.76
N ALA A 152 -15.31 -7.36 -11.46
CA ALA A 152 -15.76 -8.35 -10.48
C ALA A 152 -17.18 -8.86 -10.76
N MET A 153 -18.07 -7.98 -11.24
CA MET A 153 -19.42 -8.38 -11.66
C MET A 153 -19.43 -9.32 -12.87
N ALA A 154 -18.38 -9.32 -13.69
CA ALA A 154 -18.26 -10.21 -14.85
C ALA A 154 -17.42 -11.46 -14.56
N TYR A 155 -16.32 -11.32 -13.83
CA TYR A 155 -15.32 -12.38 -13.64
C TYR A 155 -15.34 -13.00 -12.23
N LYS A 156 -16.16 -12.51 -11.32
CA LYS A 156 -16.30 -12.95 -9.93
C LYS A 156 -15.12 -12.55 -9.02
N LYS A 157 -13.87 -12.77 -9.43
CA LYS A 157 -12.66 -12.53 -8.66
C LYS A 157 -11.65 -11.77 -9.51
N ILE A 158 -11.37 -10.55 -9.11
CA ILE A 158 -10.34 -9.73 -9.77
C ILE A 158 -9.40 -9.12 -8.74
N TYR A 159 -8.27 -8.63 -9.20
CA TYR A 159 -7.43 -7.74 -8.40
C TYR A 159 -6.74 -6.71 -9.29
N THR A 160 -6.50 -5.54 -8.75
CA THR A 160 -5.57 -4.57 -9.28
C THR A 160 -4.27 -4.62 -8.47
N PHE A 161 -3.16 -4.33 -9.07
CA PHE A 161 -1.89 -4.09 -8.40
C PHE A 161 -1.15 -3.05 -9.23
N GLY A 162 -1.20 -1.82 -8.82
CA GLY A 162 -0.71 -0.70 -9.61
C GLY A 162 -0.50 0.58 -8.81
N PRO A 163 0.07 1.61 -9.47
CA PRO A 163 0.34 2.90 -8.85
C PRO A 163 -0.96 3.65 -8.56
N THR A 164 -0.96 4.33 -7.42
CA THR A 164 -2.01 5.24 -6.96
C THR A 164 -1.39 6.54 -6.48
N PHE A 165 -2.17 7.63 -6.51
CA PHE A 165 -1.65 8.97 -6.32
C PHE A 165 -2.59 9.77 -5.42
N ARG A 166 -2.02 10.44 -4.41
CA ARG A 166 -2.77 11.34 -3.52
C ARG A 166 -2.00 12.63 -3.29
N THR A 167 -2.72 13.76 -3.24
CA THR A 167 -2.11 15.09 -3.09
C THR A 167 -1.94 15.51 -1.63
N GLU A 168 -2.08 14.58 -0.69
CA GLU A 168 -1.91 14.87 0.73
C GLU A 168 -0.58 15.56 1.01
N ASN A 169 -0.65 16.75 1.61
CA ASN A 169 0.54 17.49 2.05
C ASN A 169 0.97 17.01 3.44
N SER A 170 1.37 15.74 3.52
CA SER A 170 1.77 15.10 4.77
C SER A 170 3.25 14.67 4.74
N ASN A 171 4.03 15.19 5.68
CA ASN A 171 5.47 14.91 5.82
C ASN A 171 5.76 13.81 6.86
N THR A 172 4.88 12.81 7.00
CA THR A 172 5.09 11.69 7.91
C THR A 172 6.02 10.62 7.33
N LYS A 173 6.39 9.66 8.16
CA LYS A 173 7.19 8.50 7.76
C LYS A 173 6.39 7.48 6.92
N THR A 174 5.06 7.59 6.88
CA THR A 174 4.15 6.59 6.30
C THR A 174 3.36 7.07 5.09
N HIS A 175 3.53 8.34 4.65
CA HIS A 175 2.83 8.92 3.52
C HIS A 175 3.78 9.25 2.36
N ALA A 176 3.34 8.93 1.16
CA ALA A 176 3.93 9.33 -0.11
C ALA A 176 2.81 9.73 -1.08
N ASN A 177 3.11 10.59 -2.06
CA ASN A 177 2.13 11.05 -3.04
C ASN A 177 1.96 10.08 -4.23
N GLU A 178 2.91 9.17 -4.42
CA GLU A 178 2.86 8.04 -5.35
C GLU A 178 3.23 6.77 -4.60
N PHE A 179 2.37 5.77 -4.65
CA PHE A 179 2.56 4.47 -4.02
C PHE A 179 1.76 3.40 -4.78
N TRP A 180 1.94 2.13 -4.44
CA TRP A 180 1.24 1.03 -5.10
C TRP A 180 0.18 0.43 -4.18
N MET A 181 -0.98 0.12 -4.76
CA MET A 181 -2.07 -0.55 -4.04
C MET A 181 -2.34 -1.92 -4.61
N ILE A 182 -2.66 -2.86 -3.73
CA ILE A 182 -3.23 -4.16 -4.03
C ILE A 182 -4.72 -4.07 -3.68
N GLU A 183 -5.60 -4.20 -4.68
CA GLU A 183 -7.03 -3.98 -4.50
C GLU A 183 -7.84 -5.09 -5.17
N PRO A 184 -8.10 -6.22 -4.50
CA PRO A 184 -9.01 -7.24 -4.99
C PRO A 184 -10.48 -6.84 -4.79
N GLU A 185 -11.34 -7.26 -5.73
CA GLU A 185 -12.79 -7.16 -5.65
C GLU A 185 -13.41 -8.52 -5.95
N ILE A 186 -14.30 -8.99 -5.06
CA ILE A 186 -14.80 -10.35 -5.08
C ILE A 186 -16.34 -10.35 -5.01
N ALA A 187 -16.99 -10.81 -6.07
CA ALA A 187 -18.44 -11.03 -6.11
C ALA A 187 -18.82 -12.27 -5.31
N PHE A 188 -20.01 -12.25 -4.72
CA PHE A 188 -20.53 -13.29 -3.84
C PHE A 188 -19.65 -13.52 -2.61
N CYS A 189 -19.06 -12.44 -2.09
CA CYS A 189 -18.24 -12.43 -0.89
C CYS A 189 -18.84 -11.41 0.09
N ASP A 190 -19.11 -11.85 1.30
CA ASP A 190 -19.50 -11.00 2.42
C ASP A 190 -18.29 -10.54 3.22
N LEU A 191 -18.52 -9.76 4.28
CA LEU A 191 -17.43 -9.24 5.12
C LEU A 191 -16.63 -10.35 5.80
N ALA A 192 -17.28 -11.43 6.23
CA ALA A 192 -16.60 -12.55 6.88
C ALA A 192 -15.67 -13.28 5.91
N GLY A 193 -16.16 -13.55 4.69
CA GLY A 193 -15.34 -14.15 3.63
C GLY A 193 -14.19 -13.23 3.18
N LEU A 194 -14.39 -11.89 3.24
CA LEU A 194 -13.33 -10.94 2.95
C LEU A 194 -12.17 -11.05 3.95
N MET A 195 -12.48 -11.08 5.25
CA MET A 195 -11.48 -11.25 6.32
C MET A 195 -10.70 -12.56 6.19
N ASP A 196 -11.37 -13.67 5.77
CA ASP A 196 -10.68 -14.94 5.52
C ASP A 196 -9.64 -14.81 4.39
N ILE A 197 -9.99 -14.08 3.31
CA ILE A 197 -9.09 -13.84 2.17
C ILE A 197 -7.92 -12.94 2.58
N GLU A 198 -8.15 -11.89 3.34
CA GLU A 198 -7.12 -10.98 3.84
C GLU A 198 -6.10 -11.71 4.73
N GLU A 199 -6.59 -12.52 5.68
CA GLU A 199 -5.73 -13.34 6.56
C GLU A 199 -4.91 -14.35 5.75
N GLU A 200 -5.54 -15.09 4.84
CA GLU A 200 -4.86 -16.09 4.00
C GLU A 200 -3.79 -15.43 3.11
N MET A 201 -4.14 -14.31 2.46
CA MET A 201 -3.23 -13.58 1.58
C MET A 201 -2.00 -13.06 2.33
N LEU A 202 -2.22 -12.41 3.48
CA LEU A 202 -1.11 -11.83 4.24
C LEU A 202 -0.16 -12.93 4.75
N LYS A 203 -0.70 -14.02 5.29
CA LYS A 203 0.10 -15.18 5.72
C LYS A 203 0.89 -15.80 4.57
N TYR A 204 0.26 -15.93 3.41
CA TYR A 204 0.92 -16.45 2.21
C TYR A 204 2.11 -15.59 1.79
N ILE A 205 1.91 -14.27 1.69
CA ILE A 205 2.98 -13.34 1.26
C ILE A 205 4.14 -13.34 2.25
N VAL A 206 3.84 -13.28 3.56
CA VAL A 206 4.87 -13.29 4.61
C VAL A 206 5.65 -14.61 4.58
N SER A 207 4.97 -15.75 4.49
CA SER A 207 5.62 -17.06 4.38
C SER A 207 6.52 -17.16 3.14
N TYR A 208 6.04 -16.66 2.01
CA TYR A 208 6.80 -16.66 0.76
C TYR A 208 8.08 -15.83 0.84
N VAL A 209 8.00 -14.66 1.48
CA VAL A 209 9.17 -13.79 1.70
C VAL A 209 10.14 -14.41 2.70
N LEU A 210 9.66 -14.99 3.80
CA LEU A 210 10.51 -15.70 4.79
C LEU A 210 11.30 -16.84 4.14
N GLU A 211 10.68 -17.57 3.22
CA GLU A 211 11.34 -18.67 2.49
C GLU A 211 12.34 -18.16 1.44
N ARG A 212 11.92 -17.19 0.63
CA ARG A 212 12.68 -16.79 -0.57
C ARG A 212 13.72 -15.69 -0.32
N CYS A 213 13.58 -14.93 0.77
CA CYS A 213 14.45 -13.84 1.17
C CYS A 213 15.02 -14.05 2.58
N SER A 214 15.35 -15.31 2.94
CA SER A 214 15.82 -15.63 4.28
C SER A 214 17.04 -14.82 4.70
N ASP A 215 18.01 -14.64 3.80
CA ASP A 215 19.25 -13.90 4.07
C ASP A 215 18.99 -12.40 4.26
N GLU A 216 18.08 -11.83 3.45
CA GLU A 216 17.67 -10.44 3.58
C GLU A 216 16.90 -10.21 4.90
N ILE A 217 16.02 -11.13 5.28
CA ILE A 217 15.31 -11.05 6.57
C ILE A 217 16.28 -11.15 7.74
N ASP A 218 17.29 -12.03 7.71
CA ASP A 218 18.33 -12.11 8.73
C ASP A 218 19.16 -10.82 8.80
N PHE A 219 19.44 -10.20 7.64
CA PHE A 219 20.09 -8.91 7.59
C PHE A 219 19.25 -7.83 8.28
N PHE A 220 17.95 -7.74 7.99
CA PHE A 220 17.06 -6.77 8.64
C PHE A 220 16.91 -7.03 10.13
N ASP A 221 16.76 -8.28 10.54
CA ASP A 221 16.67 -8.67 11.95
C ASP A 221 17.91 -8.21 12.73
N LYS A 222 19.08 -8.39 12.14
CA LYS A 222 20.34 -8.05 12.77
C LYS A 222 20.66 -6.55 12.79
N PHE A 223 20.36 -5.82 11.71
CA PHE A 223 20.88 -4.48 11.49
C PHE A 223 19.83 -3.37 11.44
N VAL A 224 18.54 -3.71 11.30
CA VAL A 224 17.44 -2.74 11.12
C VAL A 224 16.42 -2.83 12.26
N SER A 225 15.83 -3.99 12.47
CA SER A 225 14.75 -4.19 13.43
C SER A 225 14.90 -5.54 14.14
N LYS A 226 15.55 -5.54 15.29
CA LYS A 226 15.78 -6.75 16.09
C LYS A 226 14.47 -7.45 16.43
N GLY A 227 14.40 -8.76 16.24
CA GLY A 227 13.21 -9.59 16.46
C GLY A 227 12.24 -9.60 15.26
N LEU A 228 12.64 -9.06 14.11
CA LEU A 228 11.79 -9.02 12.92
C LEU A 228 11.38 -10.41 12.45
N ARG A 229 12.32 -11.37 12.36
CA ARG A 229 12.03 -12.74 11.94
C ARG A 229 10.98 -13.38 12.83
N GLU A 230 11.17 -13.32 14.14
CA GLU A 230 10.22 -13.87 15.12
C GLU A 230 8.83 -13.25 14.98
N LYS A 231 8.77 -11.91 14.77
CA LYS A 231 7.51 -11.19 14.53
C LYS A 231 6.78 -11.70 13.28
N LEU A 232 7.49 -11.91 12.19
CA LEU A 232 6.91 -12.39 10.93
C LEU A 232 6.46 -13.86 11.04
N GLU A 233 7.25 -14.73 11.65
CA GLU A 233 6.90 -16.14 11.90
C GLU A 233 5.69 -16.26 12.84
N LYS A 234 5.60 -15.39 13.85
CA LYS A 234 4.45 -15.32 14.75
C LYS A 234 3.18 -14.91 14.00
N LEU A 235 3.25 -13.92 13.09
CA LEU A 235 2.09 -13.53 12.29
C LEU A 235 1.57 -14.72 11.46
N VAL A 236 2.46 -15.46 10.81
CA VAL A 236 2.08 -16.62 9.97
C VAL A 236 1.36 -17.70 10.79
N SER A 237 1.82 -17.94 12.01
CA SER A 237 1.28 -19.00 12.89
C SER A 237 0.09 -18.55 13.75
N SER A 238 -0.17 -17.24 13.86
CA SER A 238 -1.25 -16.72 14.70
C SER A 238 -2.62 -16.85 14.04
N HIS A 239 -3.67 -16.84 14.86
CA HIS A 239 -5.05 -16.59 14.42
C HIS A 239 -5.32 -15.08 14.55
N PHE A 240 -5.99 -14.49 13.57
CA PHE A 240 -6.33 -13.08 13.60
C PHE A 240 -7.64 -12.88 14.35
N THR A 241 -7.60 -12.06 15.40
CA THR A 241 -8.78 -11.77 16.22
C THR A 241 -9.75 -10.89 15.44
N ARG A 242 -11.06 -11.07 15.65
CA ARG A 242 -12.13 -10.26 15.03
C ARG A 242 -12.95 -9.62 16.11
N ILE A 243 -13.04 -8.29 16.09
CA ILE A 243 -13.85 -7.47 16.99
C ILE A 243 -14.55 -6.37 16.21
N THR A 244 -15.62 -5.82 16.77
CA THR A 244 -16.25 -4.62 16.24
C THR A 244 -15.53 -3.36 16.72
N HIS A 245 -15.74 -2.23 16.02
CA HIS A 245 -15.26 -0.92 16.46
C HIS A 245 -15.78 -0.59 17.87
N HIS A 246 -17.03 -0.89 18.15
CA HIS A 246 -17.64 -0.69 19.47
C HIS A 246 -16.88 -1.47 20.57
N GLU A 247 -16.57 -2.75 20.33
CA GLU A 247 -15.80 -3.57 21.27
C GLU A 247 -14.36 -3.06 21.43
N ALA A 248 -13.75 -2.57 20.35
CA ALA A 248 -12.42 -1.94 20.43
C ALA A 248 -12.43 -0.70 21.32
N VAL A 249 -13.43 0.19 21.15
CA VAL A 249 -13.60 1.38 22.00
C VAL A 249 -13.87 0.99 23.45
N ASP A 250 -14.69 -0.04 23.71
CA ASP A 250 -14.93 -0.57 25.04
C ASP A 250 -13.64 -1.02 25.75
N ILE A 251 -12.74 -1.70 25.04
CA ILE A 251 -11.44 -2.13 25.54
C ILE A 251 -10.57 -0.90 25.88
N LEU A 252 -10.53 0.08 24.98
CA LEU A 252 -9.74 1.31 25.16
C LEU A 252 -10.22 2.15 26.33
N LEU A 253 -11.54 2.30 26.53
CA LEU A 253 -12.12 3.05 27.65
C LEU A 253 -11.91 2.35 29.00
N LYS A 254 -11.76 1.03 29.04
CA LYS A 254 -11.46 0.25 30.24
C LYS A 254 -9.97 0.19 30.56
N ALA A 255 -9.11 0.63 29.65
CA ALA A 255 -7.67 0.60 29.85
C ALA A 255 -7.23 1.60 30.93
N ASP A 256 -6.37 1.16 31.84
CA ASP A 256 -5.73 2.05 32.82
C ASP A 256 -4.56 2.82 32.15
N LYS A 257 -4.93 3.70 31.20
CA LYS A 257 -3.98 4.48 30.41
C LYS A 257 -4.55 5.86 30.10
N LYS A 258 -3.71 6.88 30.16
CA LYS A 258 -4.05 8.22 29.68
C LYS A 258 -3.76 8.29 28.19
N TRP A 259 -4.79 8.57 27.42
CA TRP A 259 -4.73 8.71 25.96
C TRP A 259 -4.38 10.15 25.55
N GLU A 260 -3.66 10.30 24.46
CA GLU A 260 -3.49 11.60 23.79
C GLU A 260 -4.80 12.00 23.09
N PHE A 261 -5.44 11.03 22.43
CA PHE A 261 -6.76 11.16 21.82
C PHE A 261 -7.75 10.31 22.60
N THR A 262 -8.82 10.92 23.14
CA THR A 262 -9.83 10.17 23.90
C THR A 262 -10.59 9.22 22.97
N PRO A 263 -10.66 7.90 23.25
CA PRO A 263 -11.44 6.97 22.44
C PRO A 263 -12.94 7.33 22.44
N SER A 264 -13.59 7.28 21.29
CA SER A 264 -15.00 7.58 21.09
C SER A 264 -15.65 6.58 20.18
N TYR A 265 -16.95 6.30 20.38
CA TYR A 265 -17.73 5.42 19.50
C TYR A 265 -18.08 6.04 18.15
N GLU A 266 -17.87 7.33 17.98
CA GLU A 266 -18.21 8.09 16.78
C GLU A 266 -16.99 8.48 15.95
N ASP A 267 -15.77 8.30 16.52
CA ASP A 267 -14.52 8.72 15.92
C ASP A 267 -13.69 7.54 15.39
N ASP A 268 -12.69 7.88 14.62
CA ASP A 268 -11.68 6.93 14.14
C ASP A 268 -10.75 6.47 15.28
N ILE A 269 -10.07 5.34 15.06
CA ILE A 269 -9.08 4.78 15.98
C ILE A 269 -7.72 5.41 15.70
N ALA A 270 -7.14 6.13 16.69
CA ALA A 270 -5.84 6.74 16.57
C ALA A 270 -4.71 5.69 16.64
N LYS A 271 -3.51 6.02 16.11
CA LYS A 271 -2.35 5.11 16.09
C LYS A 271 -1.96 4.54 17.47
N GLU A 272 -2.15 5.31 18.54
CA GLU A 272 -1.91 4.80 19.90
C GLU A 272 -2.93 3.75 20.33
N HIS A 273 -4.14 3.83 19.80
CA HIS A 273 -5.22 2.86 20.01
C HIS A 273 -4.97 1.58 19.24
N GLU A 274 -4.62 1.67 17.93
CA GLU A 274 -4.23 0.53 17.08
C GLU A 274 -3.12 -0.29 17.75
N LYS A 275 -2.08 0.41 18.22
CA LYS A 275 -0.98 -0.20 18.96
C LYS A 275 -1.47 -0.94 20.21
N TYR A 276 -2.30 -0.29 21.03
CA TYR A 276 -2.82 -0.89 22.25
C TYR A 276 -3.67 -2.13 21.98
N ILE A 277 -4.57 -2.06 21.00
CA ILE A 277 -5.45 -3.17 20.62
C ILE A 277 -4.65 -4.38 20.15
N THR A 278 -3.64 -4.18 19.30
CA THR A 278 -2.78 -5.27 18.83
C THR A 278 -1.90 -5.86 19.95
N GLU A 279 -1.46 -5.05 20.91
CA GLU A 279 -0.76 -5.51 22.10
C GLU A 279 -1.69 -6.27 23.06
N TYR A 280 -2.92 -5.80 23.26
CA TYR A 280 -3.93 -6.43 24.12
C TYR A 280 -4.25 -7.86 23.66
N PHE A 281 -4.44 -8.06 22.35
CA PHE A 281 -4.69 -9.38 21.77
C PHE A 281 -3.40 -10.13 21.42
N ASN A 282 -2.25 -9.51 21.58
CA ASN A 282 -0.94 -10.09 21.27
C ASN A 282 -0.83 -10.64 19.84
N GLY A 283 -1.47 -9.99 18.88
CA GLY A 283 -1.51 -10.43 17.48
C GLY A 283 -2.30 -9.49 16.57
N PRO A 284 -2.50 -9.88 15.30
CA PRO A 284 -3.32 -9.12 14.36
C PRO A 284 -4.80 -9.12 14.76
N VAL A 285 -5.46 -7.98 14.49
CA VAL A 285 -6.86 -7.77 14.86
C VAL A 285 -7.63 -7.16 13.68
N PHE A 286 -8.71 -7.80 13.28
CA PHE A 286 -9.72 -7.19 12.42
C PHE A 286 -10.68 -6.36 13.26
N ILE A 287 -10.92 -5.12 12.87
CA ILE A 287 -11.89 -4.23 13.47
C ILE A 287 -12.99 -3.97 12.45
N THR A 288 -14.23 -4.32 12.77
CA THR A 288 -15.39 -4.26 11.86
C THR A 288 -16.46 -3.29 12.34
N ASP A 289 -17.49 -3.08 11.51
CA ASP A 289 -18.70 -2.34 11.87
C ASP A 289 -18.42 -0.92 12.36
N TRP A 290 -17.72 -0.18 11.53
CA TRP A 290 -17.30 1.19 11.78
C TRP A 290 -18.46 2.18 11.69
N PRO A 291 -18.41 3.32 12.41
CA PRO A 291 -19.39 4.39 12.26
C PRO A 291 -19.50 4.86 10.82
N LYS A 292 -20.72 4.94 10.29
CA LYS A 292 -20.95 5.29 8.88
C LYS A 292 -20.42 6.68 8.49
N ASP A 293 -20.44 7.61 9.46
CA ASP A 293 -20.13 9.02 9.17
C ASP A 293 -18.65 9.31 8.92
N ILE A 294 -17.77 8.37 9.31
CA ILE A 294 -16.32 8.45 9.08
C ILE A 294 -15.82 7.54 7.96
N LYS A 295 -16.69 6.78 7.30
CA LYS A 295 -16.33 5.82 6.25
C LYS A 295 -16.93 6.21 4.89
N ALA A 296 -16.34 5.68 3.83
CA ALA A 296 -16.66 6.04 2.46
C ALA A 296 -18.10 5.70 2.04
N TRP A 297 -18.61 6.42 1.06
CA TRP A 297 -19.97 6.38 0.55
C TRP A 297 -20.41 5.05 -0.06
N TYR A 298 -19.47 4.26 -0.58
CA TYR A 298 -19.73 2.98 -1.26
C TYR A 298 -19.84 1.77 -0.33
N MET A 299 -19.56 1.95 0.95
CA MET A 299 -19.60 0.87 1.93
C MET A 299 -21.02 0.51 2.34
N LYS A 300 -21.29 -0.80 2.47
CA LYS A 300 -22.62 -1.29 2.84
C LYS A 300 -23.04 -0.78 4.21
N VAL A 301 -24.16 -0.10 4.29
CA VAL A 301 -24.78 0.29 5.56
C VAL A 301 -25.37 -0.96 6.25
N ASN A 302 -25.06 -1.16 7.53
CA ASN A 302 -25.59 -2.25 8.34
C ASN A 302 -27.07 -2.01 8.72
N ASP A 303 -27.74 -3.04 9.19
CA ASP A 303 -29.18 -2.99 9.53
C ASP A 303 -29.50 -2.01 10.67
N ASP A 304 -28.53 -1.62 11.48
CA ASP A 304 -28.64 -0.61 12.53
C ASP A 304 -28.78 0.82 11.99
N GLY A 305 -28.47 1.04 10.70
CA GLY A 305 -28.46 2.34 10.04
C GLY A 305 -27.41 3.31 10.53
N LYS A 306 -26.49 2.89 11.40
CA LYS A 306 -25.46 3.71 12.06
C LYS A 306 -24.04 3.29 11.71
N THR A 307 -23.83 2.02 11.42
CA THR A 307 -22.53 1.45 11.08
C THR A 307 -22.50 0.98 9.63
N VAL A 308 -21.29 0.74 9.13
CA VAL A 308 -21.03 0.15 7.81
C VAL A 308 -20.22 -1.14 7.95
N ALA A 309 -20.41 -2.07 7.03
CA ALA A 309 -19.67 -3.32 6.95
C ALA A 309 -18.25 -3.07 6.40
N ALA A 310 -17.51 -2.21 7.09
CA ALA A 310 -16.10 -1.95 6.87
C ALA A 310 -15.26 -2.88 7.73
N VAL A 311 -14.01 -3.10 7.33
CA VAL A 311 -13.00 -3.84 8.09
C VAL A 311 -11.64 -3.17 7.89
N ASP A 312 -10.93 -3.00 8.99
CA ASP A 312 -9.52 -2.61 9.00
C ASP A 312 -8.72 -3.71 9.70
N LEU A 313 -7.62 -4.16 9.10
CA LEU A 313 -6.71 -5.13 9.68
C LEU A 313 -5.53 -4.41 10.33
N GLU A 314 -5.50 -4.46 11.66
CA GLU A 314 -4.42 -3.95 12.48
C GLU A 314 -3.35 -5.03 12.72
N VAL A 315 -2.09 -4.69 12.48
CA VAL A 315 -0.99 -5.63 12.72
C VAL A 315 0.02 -5.05 13.72
N PRO A 316 0.59 -5.89 14.61
CA PRO A 316 1.54 -5.43 15.62
C PRO A 316 2.74 -4.69 15.01
N GLY A 317 2.94 -3.44 15.42
CA GLY A 317 4.08 -2.62 15.01
C GLY A 317 3.94 -1.91 13.65
N ALA A 318 2.80 -2.04 12.97
CA ALA A 318 2.51 -1.27 11.75
C ALA A 318 1.18 -0.52 11.80
N GLY A 319 0.25 -0.93 12.69
CA GLY A 319 -1.11 -0.40 12.72
C GLY A 319 -1.94 -0.93 11.55
N GLU A 320 -2.86 -0.12 11.02
CA GLU A 320 -3.67 -0.48 9.86
C GLU A 320 -2.81 -0.82 8.64
N LEU A 321 -2.90 -2.08 8.21
CA LEU A 321 -2.20 -2.59 7.02
C LEU A 321 -3.15 -2.78 5.83
N ILE A 322 -4.38 -3.21 6.08
CA ILE A 322 -5.41 -3.45 5.08
C ILE A 322 -6.70 -2.75 5.53
N GLY A 323 -7.35 -2.05 4.61
CA GLY A 323 -8.69 -1.51 4.80
C GLY A 323 -9.63 -2.01 3.73
N GLY A 324 -10.83 -2.47 4.12
CA GLY A 324 -11.79 -3.06 3.19
C GLY A 324 -13.25 -2.88 3.61
N SER A 325 -14.16 -3.35 2.78
CA SER A 325 -15.57 -3.40 3.11
C SER A 325 -16.37 -4.34 2.21
N GLN A 326 -17.52 -4.74 2.68
CA GLN A 326 -18.61 -5.13 1.80
C GLN A 326 -19.17 -3.87 1.12
N ARG A 327 -19.50 -3.96 -0.18
CA ARG A 327 -19.97 -2.83 -0.97
C ARG A 327 -21.48 -2.70 -0.91
N GLU A 328 -21.98 -1.44 -0.93
CA GLU A 328 -23.41 -1.19 -0.93
C GLU A 328 -24.04 -1.62 -2.27
N THR A 329 -25.10 -2.41 -2.19
CA THR A 329 -25.84 -2.92 -3.35
C THR A 329 -27.24 -2.32 -3.51
N ASN A 330 -27.75 -1.71 -2.47
CA ASN A 330 -29.02 -0.98 -2.53
C ASN A 330 -28.81 0.40 -3.15
N ILE A 331 -29.37 0.63 -4.34
CA ILE A 331 -29.21 1.87 -5.10
C ILE A 331 -29.68 3.08 -4.28
N ASN A 332 -30.81 3.00 -3.59
CA ASN A 332 -31.34 4.13 -2.84
C ASN A 332 -30.41 4.52 -1.68
N VAL A 333 -29.90 3.54 -0.94
CA VAL A 333 -28.95 3.76 0.15
C VAL A 333 -27.63 4.33 -0.40
N LEU A 334 -27.15 3.79 -1.52
CA LEU A 334 -25.93 4.27 -2.17
C LEU A 334 -26.06 5.74 -2.60
N GLU A 335 -27.18 6.11 -3.24
CA GLU A 335 -27.44 7.48 -3.68
C GLU A 335 -27.64 8.45 -2.50
N GLU A 336 -28.26 8.00 -1.42
CA GLU A 336 -28.39 8.75 -0.17
C GLU A 336 -27.01 9.04 0.42
N ARG A 337 -26.14 8.04 0.54
CA ARG A 337 -24.76 8.20 1.02
C ARG A 337 -23.94 9.14 0.15
N MET A 338 -24.08 9.03 -1.17
CA MET A 338 -23.42 9.96 -2.10
C MET A 338 -23.88 11.41 -1.86
N SER A 339 -25.16 11.61 -1.62
CA SER A 339 -25.71 12.95 -1.32
C SER A 339 -25.22 13.49 0.02
N GLU A 340 -25.20 12.66 1.07
CA GLU A 340 -24.70 13.03 2.41
C GLU A 340 -23.25 13.50 2.36
N LEU A 341 -22.41 12.84 1.57
CA LEU A 341 -20.96 13.10 1.47
C LEU A 341 -20.58 14.02 0.30
N GLY A 342 -21.57 14.56 -0.44
CA GLY A 342 -21.32 15.53 -1.51
C GLY A 342 -20.63 14.95 -2.75
N VAL A 343 -20.78 13.66 -3.01
CA VAL A 343 -20.18 13.00 -4.18
C VAL A 343 -20.87 13.44 -5.46
N ASP A 344 -20.12 13.84 -6.49
CA ASP A 344 -20.68 14.18 -7.80
C ASP A 344 -21.17 12.92 -8.52
N LYS A 345 -22.49 12.72 -8.46
CA LYS A 345 -23.18 11.59 -9.08
C LYS A 345 -22.88 11.49 -10.59
N SER A 346 -22.74 12.61 -11.30
CA SER A 346 -22.53 12.59 -12.74
C SER A 346 -21.19 11.94 -13.14
N ALA A 347 -20.20 12.00 -12.28
CA ALA A 347 -18.90 11.36 -12.49
C ALA A 347 -18.91 9.85 -12.28
N VAL A 348 -19.90 9.32 -11.53
CA VAL A 348 -20.00 7.91 -11.11
C VAL A 348 -21.34 7.24 -11.43
N ASP A 349 -22.18 7.82 -12.31
CA ASP A 349 -23.46 7.22 -12.75
C ASP A 349 -23.28 5.79 -13.27
N TRP A 350 -22.21 5.53 -14.01
CA TRP A 350 -21.88 4.20 -14.52
C TRP A 350 -21.64 3.18 -13.38
N TYR A 351 -21.09 3.63 -12.24
CA TYR A 351 -20.88 2.79 -11.08
C TYR A 351 -22.20 2.43 -10.37
N VAL A 352 -23.11 3.40 -10.23
CA VAL A 352 -24.48 3.15 -9.74
C VAL A 352 -25.20 2.14 -10.64
N ASN A 353 -25.04 2.25 -11.96
CA ASN A 353 -25.65 1.33 -12.94
C ASN A 353 -25.18 -0.13 -12.78
N LEU A 354 -24.00 -0.41 -12.19
CA LEU A 354 -23.59 -1.78 -11.87
C LEU A 354 -24.60 -2.49 -10.95
N ARG A 355 -25.25 -1.75 -10.04
CA ARG A 355 -26.28 -2.27 -9.14
C ARG A 355 -27.60 -2.50 -9.87
N LYS A 356 -27.88 -1.68 -10.88
CA LYS A 356 -29.10 -1.76 -11.70
C LYS A 356 -29.07 -2.93 -12.69
N PHE A 357 -27.91 -3.25 -13.24
CA PHE A 357 -27.77 -4.23 -14.31
C PHE A 357 -27.19 -5.57 -13.82
N GLY A 358 -27.78 -6.15 -12.78
CA GLY A 358 -27.47 -7.49 -12.30
C GLY A 358 -26.32 -7.54 -11.32
N GLY A 359 -26.17 -6.53 -10.48
CA GLY A 359 -25.23 -6.51 -9.38
C GLY A 359 -25.56 -7.56 -8.31
N CYS A 360 -24.54 -8.00 -7.59
CA CYS A 360 -24.67 -8.92 -6.45
C CYS A 360 -23.89 -8.36 -5.25
N TYR A 361 -24.09 -8.98 -4.08
CA TYR A 361 -23.23 -8.66 -2.94
C TYR A 361 -21.78 -9.00 -3.27
N HIS A 362 -20.88 -8.09 -2.88
CA HIS A 362 -19.46 -8.21 -3.15
C HIS A 362 -18.67 -7.40 -2.14
N SER A 363 -17.40 -7.72 -2.02
CA SER A 363 -16.49 -7.10 -1.08
C SER A 363 -15.12 -6.93 -1.71
N GLY A 364 -14.36 -5.99 -1.19
CA GLY A 364 -12.99 -5.75 -1.60
C GLY A 364 -12.21 -5.01 -0.53
N PHE A 365 -10.91 -4.99 -0.68
CA PHE A 365 -10.00 -4.30 0.23
C PHE A 365 -8.86 -3.62 -0.52
N GLY A 366 -8.17 -2.72 0.16
CA GLY A 366 -6.93 -2.10 -0.30
C GLY A 366 -5.80 -2.36 0.68
N MET A 367 -4.66 -2.80 0.16
CA MET A 367 -3.41 -2.90 0.91
C MET A 367 -2.32 -2.06 0.24
N GLY A 368 -1.77 -1.09 0.96
CA GLY A 368 -0.63 -0.32 0.50
C GLY A 368 0.62 -1.18 0.42
N PHE A 369 1.20 -1.32 -0.78
CA PHE A 369 2.37 -2.17 -0.98
C PHE A 369 3.58 -1.68 -0.18
N GLU A 370 3.77 -0.39 -0.07
CA GLU A 370 4.85 0.21 0.71
C GLU A 370 4.72 -0.05 2.20
N ARG A 371 3.48 -0.01 2.75
CA ARG A 371 3.23 -0.40 4.15
C ARG A 371 3.58 -1.87 4.40
N LEU A 372 3.25 -2.74 3.44
CA LEU A 372 3.65 -4.15 3.49
C LEU A 372 5.19 -4.29 3.49
N ILE A 373 5.91 -3.55 2.63
CA ILE A 373 7.38 -3.63 2.58
C ILE A 373 8.00 -3.08 3.87
N ILE A 374 7.48 -1.99 4.44
CA ILE A 374 7.87 -1.50 5.77
C ILE A 374 7.69 -2.61 6.82
N TYR A 375 6.56 -3.29 6.81
CA TYR A 375 6.26 -4.37 7.74
C TYR A 375 7.23 -5.56 7.59
N LEU A 376 7.54 -5.96 6.35
CA LEU A 376 8.42 -7.09 6.02
C LEU A 376 9.91 -6.81 6.30
N THR A 377 10.34 -5.55 6.27
CA THR A 377 11.77 -5.19 6.37
C THR A 377 12.12 -4.52 7.69
N GLY A 378 11.14 -4.02 8.42
CA GLY A 378 11.36 -3.20 9.61
C GLY A 378 11.94 -1.81 9.33
N VAL A 379 12.03 -1.41 8.05
CA VAL A 379 12.44 -0.06 7.66
C VAL A 379 11.31 0.92 7.99
N GLU A 380 11.61 1.97 8.74
CA GLU A 380 10.57 2.82 9.32
C GLU A 380 9.97 3.87 8.37
N ASN A 381 10.67 4.22 7.29
CA ASN A 381 10.30 5.35 6.45
C ASN A 381 9.92 4.90 5.04
N ILE A 382 8.71 5.27 4.61
CA ILE A 382 8.18 4.93 3.29
C ILE A 382 9.11 5.36 2.13
N ARG A 383 9.86 6.48 2.31
CA ARG A 383 10.84 6.96 1.33
C ARG A 383 11.98 5.97 1.09
N ASP A 384 12.18 5.03 2.02
CA ASP A 384 13.28 4.06 1.97
C ASP A 384 12.85 2.70 1.41
N VAL A 385 11.56 2.53 1.11
CA VAL A 385 11.02 1.32 0.47
C VAL A 385 10.48 1.57 -0.94
N ILE A 386 10.54 2.83 -1.40
CA ILE A 386 10.20 3.25 -2.77
C ILE A 386 11.50 3.55 -3.52
N PRO A 387 11.70 3.04 -4.76
CA PRO A 387 12.91 3.32 -5.53
C PRO A 387 13.21 4.81 -5.69
N PHE A 388 12.24 5.59 -6.15
CA PHE A 388 12.30 7.05 -6.33
C PHE A 388 11.05 7.67 -5.69
N PRO A 389 11.08 8.05 -4.40
CA PRO A 389 9.89 8.50 -3.69
C PRO A 389 9.39 9.86 -4.18
N ARG A 390 8.05 9.98 -4.28
CA ARG A 390 7.35 11.24 -4.53
C ARG A 390 6.67 11.67 -3.24
N THR A 391 7.10 12.80 -2.70
CA THR A 391 6.60 13.35 -1.43
C THR A 391 6.58 14.87 -1.51
N PRO A 392 5.86 15.57 -0.62
CA PRO A 392 5.87 17.04 -0.63
C PRO A 392 7.31 17.59 -0.67
N GLY A 393 7.56 18.48 -1.64
CA GLY A 393 8.87 19.09 -1.87
C GLY A 393 9.93 18.19 -2.53
N ASN A 394 9.60 16.95 -2.92
CA ASN A 394 10.53 16.04 -3.59
C ASN A 394 9.90 15.30 -4.78
N CYS A 395 10.42 15.61 -5.96
CA CYS A 395 10.09 14.94 -7.22
C CYS A 395 11.37 14.77 -8.08
N GLU A 396 12.50 14.59 -7.41
CA GLU A 396 13.80 14.45 -8.05
C GLU A 396 13.99 13.07 -8.69
N PHE A 397 14.75 13.05 -9.79
CA PHE A 397 15.01 11.89 -10.66
C PHE A 397 13.79 11.54 -11.51
#